data_78f9bcbf459ac4d02e88c4f5ee5fbc79
#
_entry.id   78f9bcbf459ac4d02e88c4f5ee5fbc79
#
_cell.length_a   1.000
_cell.length_b   1.000
_cell.length_c   1.000
_cell.angle_alpha   90.00
_cell.angle_beta   90.00
_cell.angle_gamma   90.00
#
_symmetry.space_group_name_H-M   'P 1'
#
loop_
_entity.id
_entity.type
_entity.pdbx_description
1 polymer ?
#
loop_
_entity_poly.entity_id
_entity_poly.type
_entity_poly.pdbx_seq_one_letter_code
_entity_poly.pdbx_strand_id
1 'polypeptide(L)'
;MHGADHHTAQVDSVIAWLANYLLWVMAAGAVAYWVFRENRAGKITLAASAIIGLGLTLVFIAIAARLHTDPRPFVQNPRLHPLIAHSADNGFPSDHSAAAGLIATLIALRDRLLGVVFGLVAVIVAAARVAAHVHHLQDVAIGLVLGALAATIATVLAGFAISRRTPASRRGAIT
;
A
#
# COMPACT_ATOMS: atom_id res chain seq x y z
N MET A 1 -35.57 20.40 -2.12
CA MET A 1 -34.14 20.68 -1.90
C MET A 1 -33.49 19.77 -0.82
N HIS A 2 -34.20 19.26 0.20
CA HIS A 2 -33.65 18.44 1.28
C HIS A 2 -33.05 17.06 0.89
N GLY A 3 -33.46 16.46 -0.22
CA GLY A 3 -33.00 15.11 -0.60
C GLY A 3 -31.59 15.09 -1.24
N ALA A 4 -31.19 16.15 -1.93
CA ALA A 4 -29.87 16.22 -2.55
C ALA A 4 -28.74 16.42 -1.52
N ASP A 5 -28.99 17.19 -0.47
CA ASP A 5 -28.02 17.48 0.58
C ASP A 5 -27.69 16.23 1.42
N HIS A 6 -28.70 15.38 1.69
CA HIS A 6 -28.49 14.12 2.41
C HIS A 6 -27.70 13.09 1.58
N HIS A 7 -27.89 13.04 0.28
CA HIS A 7 -27.20 12.10 -0.59
C HIS A 7 -25.72 12.45 -0.75
N THR A 8 -25.39 13.73 -0.90
CA THR A 8 -24.00 14.21 -0.96
C THR A 8 -23.27 13.95 0.37
N ALA A 9 -23.86 14.23 1.51
CA ALA A 9 -23.29 13.99 2.82
C ALA A 9 -22.99 12.48 3.07
N GLN A 10 -23.84 11.57 2.58
CA GLN A 10 -23.61 10.14 2.67
C GLN A 10 -22.43 9.70 1.81
N VAL A 11 -22.32 10.19 0.57
CA VAL A 11 -21.21 9.89 -0.33
C VAL A 11 -19.89 10.38 0.26
N ASP A 12 -19.85 11.60 0.78
CA ASP A 12 -18.66 12.18 1.41
C ASP A 12 -18.22 11.37 2.64
N SER A 13 -19.17 10.88 3.44
CA SER A 13 -18.88 10.03 4.60
C SER A 13 -18.27 8.68 4.18
N VAL A 14 -18.76 8.06 3.10
CA VAL A 14 -18.19 6.82 2.56
C VAL A 14 -16.79 7.05 2.04
N ILE A 15 -16.56 8.13 1.27
CA ILE A 15 -15.23 8.49 0.76
C ILE A 15 -14.26 8.72 1.92
N ALA A 16 -14.67 9.48 2.93
CA ALA A 16 -13.86 9.75 4.12
C ALA A 16 -13.50 8.47 4.86
N TRP A 17 -14.46 7.54 5.01
CA TRP A 17 -14.22 6.24 5.63
C TRP A 17 -13.21 5.41 4.82
N LEU A 18 -13.40 5.28 3.51
CA LEU A 18 -12.48 4.56 2.63
C LEU A 18 -11.08 5.17 2.66
N ALA A 19 -10.98 6.51 2.62
CA ALA A 19 -9.69 7.20 2.64
C ALA A 19 -8.92 7.02 3.95
N ASN A 20 -9.61 6.87 5.10
CA ASN A 20 -8.97 6.73 6.40
C ASN A 20 -8.73 5.27 6.81
N TYR A 21 -9.65 4.36 6.50
CA TYR A 21 -9.69 3.05 7.16
C TYR A 21 -9.45 1.87 6.24
N LEU A 22 -9.69 2.00 4.91
CA LEU A 22 -9.60 0.85 4.00
C LEU A 22 -8.18 0.26 3.93
N LEU A 23 -7.14 1.08 4.04
CA LEU A 23 -5.76 0.60 4.13
C LEU A 23 -5.56 -0.31 5.35
N TRP A 24 -6.14 0.03 6.49
CA TRP A 24 -6.03 -0.78 7.71
C TRP A 24 -6.79 -2.09 7.60
N VAL A 25 -7.96 -2.08 6.95
CA VAL A 25 -8.71 -3.32 6.62
C VAL A 25 -7.86 -4.21 5.71
N MET A 26 -7.23 -3.62 4.70
CA MET A 26 -6.31 -4.31 3.80
C MET A 26 -5.11 -4.91 4.54
N ALA A 27 -4.51 -4.17 5.45
CA ALA A 27 -3.40 -4.65 6.29
C ALA A 27 -3.84 -5.81 7.20
N ALA A 28 -5.01 -5.71 7.83
CA ALA A 28 -5.59 -6.80 8.62
C ALA A 28 -5.84 -8.06 7.78
N GLY A 29 -6.35 -7.90 6.56
CA GLY A 29 -6.50 -8.99 5.59
C GLY A 29 -5.17 -9.66 5.23
N ALA A 30 -4.10 -8.89 5.05
CA ALA A 30 -2.76 -9.42 4.79
C ALA A 30 -2.20 -10.19 5.99
N VAL A 31 -2.43 -9.70 7.21
CA VAL A 31 -2.09 -10.43 8.45
C VAL A 31 -2.89 -11.72 8.56
N ALA A 32 -4.19 -11.71 8.27
CA ALA A 32 -5.01 -12.91 8.24
C ALA A 32 -4.49 -13.93 7.22
N TYR A 33 -4.13 -13.47 6.01
CA TYR A 33 -3.49 -14.33 5.02
C TYR A 33 -2.20 -14.96 5.57
N TRP A 34 -1.32 -14.16 6.16
CA TRP A 34 -0.07 -14.63 6.75
C TRP A 34 -0.30 -15.66 7.87
N VAL A 35 -1.31 -15.46 8.72
CA VAL A 35 -1.62 -16.36 9.83
C VAL A 35 -2.19 -17.69 9.36
N PHE A 36 -3.17 -17.65 8.43
CA PHE A 36 -4.00 -18.81 8.11
C PHE A 36 -3.63 -19.54 6.81
N ARG A 37 -2.93 -18.86 5.89
CA ARG A 37 -2.62 -19.45 4.57
C ARG A 37 -1.14 -19.84 4.40
N GLU A 38 -0.24 -19.24 5.16
CA GLU A 38 1.19 -19.51 5.04
C GLU A 38 1.66 -20.60 6.00
N ASN A 39 2.52 -21.50 5.50
CA ASN A 39 3.27 -22.43 6.34
C ASN A 39 4.44 -21.70 7.05
N ARG A 40 5.15 -22.39 7.96
CA ARG A 40 6.22 -21.76 8.75
C ARG A 40 7.30 -21.08 7.91
N ALA A 41 7.73 -21.68 6.82
CA ALA A 41 8.77 -21.11 5.94
C ALA A 41 8.22 -19.90 5.19
N GLY A 42 6.99 -19.99 4.66
CA GLY A 42 6.28 -18.89 4.02
C GLY A 42 6.06 -17.71 4.96
N LYS A 43 5.68 -17.96 6.22
CA LYS A 43 5.54 -16.92 7.26
C LYS A 43 6.82 -16.14 7.47
N ILE A 44 7.95 -16.83 7.58
CA ILE A 44 9.27 -16.18 7.76
C ILE A 44 9.63 -15.35 6.55
N THR A 45 9.45 -15.91 5.34
CA THR A 45 9.79 -15.20 4.10
C THR A 45 8.89 -13.98 3.89
N LEU A 46 7.58 -14.12 4.08
CA LEU A 46 6.63 -13.01 3.88
C LEU A 46 6.87 -11.89 4.93
N ALA A 47 7.10 -12.26 6.20
CA ALA A 47 7.42 -11.28 7.23
C ALA A 47 8.74 -10.53 6.93
N ALA A 48 9.79 -11.25 6.51
CA ALA A 48 11.05 -10.64 6.10
C ALA A 48 10.84 -9.70 4.89
N SER A 49 10.08 -10.15 3.87
CA SER A 49 9.75 -9.32 2.71
C SER A 49 8.94 -8.08 3.09
N ALA A 50 8.01 -8.20 4.04
CA ALA A 50 7.20 -7.06 4.51
C ALA A 50 8.07 -6.03 5.24
N ILE A 51 8.97 -6.47 6.12
CA ILE A 51 9.87 -5.57 6.87
C ILE A 51 10.83 -4.85 5.92
N ILE A 52 11.50 -5.58 5.03
CA ILE A 52 12.42 -5.00 4.04
C ILE A 52 11.64 -4.08 3.09
N GLY A 53 10.48 -4.53 2.61
CA GLY A 53 9.64 -3.77 1.70
C GLY A 53 9.13 -2.46 2.30
N LEU A 54 8.72 -2.48 3.57
CA LEU A 54 8.33 -1.25 4.28
C LEU A 54 9.50 -0.27 4.36
N GLY A 55 10.69 -0.74 4.74
CA GLY A 55 11.89 0.10 4.78
C GLY A 55 12.22 0.71 3.40
N LEU A 56 12.18 -0.10 2.34
CA LEU A 56 12.40 0.39 0.97
C LEU A 56 11.31 1.40 0.54
N THR A 57 10.04 1.14 0.88
CA THR A 57 8.94 2.05 0.57
C THR A 57 9.17 3.42 1.21
N LEU A 58 9.54 3.46 2.49
CA LEU A 58 9.84 4.72 3.19
C LEU A 58 11.03 5.46 2.55
N VAL A 59 12.08 4.73 2.16
CA VAL A 59 13.23 5.32 1.45
C VAL A 59 12.80 5.88 0.09
N PHE A 60 12.01 5.15 -0.69
CA PHE A 60 11.54 5.60 -2.00
C PHE A 60 10.64 6.83 -1.89
N ILE A 61 9.72 6.85 -0.91
CA ILE A 61 8.89 8.02 -0.60
C ILE A 61 9.77 9.23 -0.27
N ALA A 62 10.75 9.06 0.62
CA ALA A 62 11.64 10.14 1.04
C ALA A 62 12.47 10.71 -0.13
N ILE A 63 12.94 9.85 -1.03
CA ILE A 63 13.67 10.28 -2.24
C ILE A 63 12.71 11.01 -3.19
N ALA A 64 11.56 10.43 -3.48
CA ALA A 64 10.58 11.01 -4.39
C ALA A 64 10.09 12.38 -3.92
N ALA A 65 9.78 12.53 -2.62
CA ALA A 65 9.36 13.78 -2.01
C ALA A 65 10.43 14.89 -2.05
N ARG A 66 11.72 14.52 -2.10
CA ARG A 66 12.83 15.49 -2.28
C ARG A 66 13.02 15.92 -3.74
N LEU A 67 12.65 15.04 -4.67
CA LEU A 67 12.81 15.29 -6.11
C LEU A 67 11.63 16.06 -6.69
N HIS A 68 10.46 15.95 -6.08
CA HIS A 68 9.24 16.58 -6.57
C HIS A 68 8.36 17.05 -5.41
N THR A 69 7.84 18.27 -5.53
CA THR A 69 6.90 18.85 -4.58
C THR A 69 5.58 19.12 -5.28
N ASP A 70 4.49 18.56 -4.74
CA ASP A 70 3.13 18.79 -5.24
C ASP A 70 2.25 19.24 -4.06
N PRO A 71 1.92 20.55 -3.97
CA PRO A 71 1.01 21.04 -2.94
C PRO A 71 -0.35 20.36 -3.10
N ARG A 72 -0.97 19.97 -1.99
CA ARG A 72 -2.23 19.23 -1.99
C ARG A 72 -3.37 19.98 -2.68
N PRO A 73 -4.38 19.29 -3.25
CA PRO A 73 -5.49 19.91 -3.97
C PRO A 73 -6.19 21.01 -3.17
N PHE A 74 -6.45 20.79 -1.88
CA PHE A 74 -7.11 21.79 -1.01
C PHE A 74 -6.22 23.01 -0.67
N VAL A 75 -4.89 22.88 -0.84
CA VAL A 75 -3.94 24.00 -0.70
C VAL A 75 -3.90 24.83 -1.97
N GLN A 76 -3.94 24.17 -3.13
CA GLN A 76 -3.92 24.84 -4.44
C GLN A 76 -5.25 25.52 -4.76
N ASN A 77 -6.37 24.95 -4.31
CA ASN A 77 -7.69 25.49 -4.53
C ASN A 77 -8.49 25.63 -3.21
N PRO A 78 -8.57 26.84 -2.64
CA PRO A 78 -9.28 27.08 -1.37
C PRO A 78 -10.79 26.77 -1.41
N ARG A 79 -11.37 26.51 -2.59
CA ARG A 79 -12.78 26.08 -2.71
C ARG A 79 -12.96 24.58 -2.49
N LEU A 80 -11.87 23.81 -2.51
CA LEU A 80 -11.89 22.39 -2.21
C LEU A 80 -11.71 22.21 -0.70
N HIS A 81 -12.69 21.61 -0.06
CA HIS A 81 -12.58 21.21 1.35
C HIS A 81 -12.15 19.75 1.42
N PRO A 82 -11.07 19.41 2.15
CA PRO A 82 -10.68 18.03 2.32
C PRO A 82 -11.72 17.30 3.17
N LEU A 83 -12.14 16.10 2.74
CA LEU A 83 -13.14 15.31 3.47
C LEU A 83 -12.55 14.64 4.73
N ILE A 84 -11.24 14.66 4.87
CA ILE A 84 -10.50 14.11 6.02
C ILE A 84 -9.45 15.12 6.48
N ALA A 85 -9.17 15.12 7.79
CA ALA A 85 -8.12 15.96 8.36
C ALA A 85 -6.75 15.59 7.75
N HIS A 86 -6.03 16.60 7.24
CA HIS A 86 -4.70 16.42 6.68
C HIS A 86 -3.88 17.71 6.81
N SER A 87 -2.55 17.56 6.95
CA SER A 87 -1.62 18.69 6.95
C SER A 87 -1.47 19.32 5.56
N ALA A 88 -1.12 20.60 5.51
CA ALA A 88 -0.86 21.35 4.28
C ALA A 88 0.61 21.21 3.81
N ASP A 89 1.12 19.99 3.86
CA ASP A 89 2.49 19.62 3.47
C ASP A 89 2.57 19.15 2.01
N ASN A 90 3.74 18.64 1.59
CA ASN A 90 3.91 18.02 0.28
C ASN A 90 2.99 16.79 0.14
N GLY A 91 2.13 16.80 -0.89
CA GLY A 91 1.25 15.69 -1.21
C GLY A 91 1.92 14.52 -1.91
N PHE A 92 3.11 14.72 -2.46
CA PHE A 92 3.78 13.73 -3.33
C PHE A 92 4.92 13.00 -2.61
N PRO A 93 4.99 11.68 -2.81
CA PRO A 93 3.93 10.77 -3.26
C PRO A 93 2.98 10.38 -2.12
N SER A 94 1.86 9.72 -2.42
CA SER A 94 0.90 9.27 -1.40
C SER A 94 1.40 8.06 -0.62
N ASP A 95 1.62 8.22 0.69
CA ASP A 95 2.03 7.15 1.61
C ASP A 95 1.02 6.01 1.68
N HIS A 96 -0.29 6.33 1.73
CA HIS A 96 -1.36 5.33 1.76
C HIS A 96 -1.36 4.47 0.49
N SER A 97 -1.17 5.09 -0.66
CA SER A 97 -1.10 4.36 -1.93
C SER A 97 0.17 3.52 -2.03
N ALA A 98 1.30 4.02 -1.53
CA ALA A 98 2.54 3.25 -1.49
C ALA A 98 2.43 2.03 -0.57
N ALA A 99 1.84 2.18 0.62
CA ALA A 99 1.58 1.06 1.52
C ALA A 99 0.58 0.05 0.89
N ALA A 100 -0.47 0.52 0.23
CA ALA A 100 -1.42 -0.34 -0.46
C ALA A 100 -0.77 -1.11 -1.62
N GLY A 101 0.07 -0.46 -2.43
CA GLY A 101 0.84 -1.09 -3.50
C GLY A 101 1.82 -2.15 -2.99
N LEU A 102 2.51 -1.87 -1.88
CA LEU A 102 3.37 -2.84 -1.18
C LEU A 102 2.59 -4.08 -0.77
N ILE A 103 1.48 -3.91 -0.03
CA ILE A 103 0.68 -5.03 0.48
C ILE A 103 0.10 -5.85 -0.67
N ALA A 104 -0.53 -5.21 -1.66
CA ALA A 104 -1.11 -5.89 -2.81
C ALA A 104 -0.10 -6.75 -3.55
N THR A 105 1.11 -6.21 -3.78
CA THR A 105 2.17 -6.92 -4.50
C THR A 105 2.73 -8.08 -3.68
N LEU A 106 2.95 -7.91 -2.36
CA LEU A 106 3.39 -9.00 -1.50
C LEU A 106 2.42 -10.19 -1.53
N ILE A 107 1.11 -9.93 -1.51
CA ILE A 107 0.08 -10.98 -1.62
C ILE A 107 0.05 -11.57 -3.02
N ALA A 108 0.13 -10.76 -4.09
CA ALA A 108 0.10 -11.22 -5.48
C ALA A 108 1.27 -12.17 -5.82
N LEU A 109 2.44 -11.95 -5.21
CA LEU A 109 3.61 -12.83 -5.37
C LEU A 109 3.44 -14.17 -4.65
N ARG A 110 2.42 -14.35 -3.82
CA ARG A 110 2.08 -15.58 -3.08
C ARG A 110 0.84 -16.29 -3.62
N ASP A 111 -0.19 -15.50 -3.90
CA ASP A 111 -1.49 -15.98 -4.35
C ASP A 111 -2.04 -15.00 -5.40
N ARG A 112 -2.10 -15.44 -6.66
CA ARG A 112 -2.50 -14.60 -7.78
C ARG A 112 -3.95 -14.11 -7.66
N LEU A 113 -4.87 -14.97 -7.20
CA LEU A 113 -6.29 -14.61 -7.10
C LEU A 113 -6.50 -13.57 -6.00
N LEU A 114 -5.94 -13.80 -4.81
CA LEU A 114 -5.98 -12.80 -3.74
C LEU A 114 -5.21 -11.55 -4.12
N GLY A 115 -4.11 -11.67 -4.87
CA GLY A 115 -3.36 -10.54 -5.42
C GLY A 115 -4.22 -9.62 -6.28
N VAL A 116 -5.11 -10.18 -7.11
CA VAL A 116 -6.08 -9.37 -7.88
C VAL A 116 -7.04 -8.63 -6.94
N VAL A 117 -7.58 -9.33 -5.93
CA VAL A 117 -8.49 -8.70 -4.95
C VAL A 117 -7.78 -7.57 -4.20
N PHE A 118 -6.58 -7.82 -3.69
CA PHE A 118 -5.79 -6.79 -2.99
C PHE A 118 -5.38 -5.66 -3.92
N GLY A 119 -5.10 -5.93 -5.19
CA GLY A 119 -4.84 -4.93 -6.22
C GLY A 119 -6.03 -4.00 -6.45
N LEU A 120 -7.24 -4.55 -6.56
CA LEU A 120 -8.47 -3.76 -6.67
C LEU A 120 -8.70 -2.90 -5.42
N VAL A 121 -8.49 -3.46 -4.23
CA VAL A 121 -8.58 -2.69 -2.97
C VAL A 121 -7.54 -1.57 -2.94
N ALA A 122 -6.31 -1.81 -3.40
CA ALA A 122 -5.27 -0.77 -3.47
C ALA A 122 -5.66 0.38 -4.40
N VAL A 123 -6.30 0.07 -5.54
CA VAL A 123 -6.85 1.09 -6.45
C VAL A 123 -7.98 1.88 -5.78
N ILE A 124 -8.85 1.22 -5.02
CA ILE A 124 -9.93 1.90 -4.26
C ILE A 124 -9.34 2.82 -3.18
N VAL A 125 -8.29 2.37 -2.45
CA VAL A 125 -7.56 3.23 -1.50
C VAL A 125 -7.04 4.47 -2.21
N ALA A 126 -6.35 4.31 -3.33
CA ALA A 126 -5.80 5.41 -4.12
C ALA A 126 -6.90 6.37 -4.60
N ALA A 127 -8.00 5.84 -5.16
CA ALA A 127 -9.13 6.64 -5.63
C ALA A 127 -9.81 7.42 -4.50
N ALA A 128 -9.96 6.81 -3.31
CA ALA A 128 -10.52 7.46 -2.14
C ALA A 128 -9.66 8.65 -1.67
N ARG A 129 -8.32 8.57 -1.77
CA ARG A 129 -7.41 9.68 -1.43
C ARG A 129 -7.58 10.86 -2.37
N VAL A 130 -7.80 10.59 -3.67
CA VAL A 130 -8.08 11.64 -4.66
C VAL A 130 -9.47 12.25 -4.43
N ALA A 131 -10.49 11.40 -4.25
CA ALA A 131 -11.87 11.85 -4.01
C ALA A 131 -12.02 12.63 -2.69
N ALA A 132 -11.18 12.34 -1.68
CA ALA A 132 -11.12 13.09 -0.44
C ALA A 132 -10.38 14.44 -0.55
N HIS A 133 -9.92 14.83 -1.74
CA HIS A 133 -9.20 16.07 -2.07
C HIS A 133 -7.86 16.24 -1.33
N VAL A 134 -7.22 15.15 -0.91
CA VAL A 134 -5.94 15.20 -0.19
C VAL A 134 -4.73 14.84 -1.05
N HIS A 135 -4.95 14.23 -2.22
CA HIS A 135 -3.91 13.90 -3.20
C HIS A 135 -4.37 14.12 -4.64
N HIS A 136 -3.42 14.39 -5.52
CA HIS A 136 -3.63 14.34 -6.97
C HIS A 136 -3.49 12.90 -7.50
N LEU A 137 -3.98 12.66 -8.71
CA LEU A 137 -3.89 11.35 -9.35
C LEU A 137 -2.44 10.86 -9.50
N GLN A 138 -1.51 11.75 -9.79
CA GLN A 138 -0.08 11.44 -9.91
C GLN A 138 0.53 10.97 -8.59
N ASP A 139 0.15 11.56 -7.44
CA ASP A 139 0.67 11.19 -6.14
C ASP A 139 0.34 9.74 -5.80
N VAL A 140 -0.92 9.37 -6.05
CA VAL A 140 -1.41 8.02 -5.75
C VAL A 140 -0.87 6.99 -6.74
N ALA A 141 -0.76 7.33 -8.02
CA ALA A 141 -0.22 6.44 -9.05
C ALA A 141 1.25 6.13 -8.78
N ILE A 142 2.06 7.15 -8.52
CA ILE A 142 3.48 6.97 -8.17
C ILE A 142 3.61 6.22 -6.85
N GLY A 143 2.80 6.54 -5.84
CA GLY A 143 2.76 5.79 -4.58
C GLY A 143 2.58 4.29 -4.81
N LEU A 144 1.53 3.88 -5.55
CA LEU A 144 1.28 2.48 -5.88
C LEU A 144 2.48 1.80 -6.55
N VAL A 145 3.11 2.47 -7.52
CA VAL A 145 4.29 1.94 -8.23
C VAL A 145 5.48 1.78 -7.29
N LEU A 146 5.78 2.77 -6.45
CA LEU A 146 6.89 2.70 -5.50
C LEU A 146 6.70 1.56 -4.50
N GLY A 147 5.48 1.38 -3.98
CA GLY A 147 5.14 0.28 -3.09
C GLY A 147 5.30 -1.10 -3.77
N ALA A 148 4.83 -1.23 -5.00
CA ALA A 148 4.95 -2.46 -5.78
C ALA A 148 6.41 -2.81 -6.09
N LEU A 149 7.21 -1.80 -6.45
CA LEU A 149 8.65 -1.97 -6.69
C LEU A 149 9.37 -2.40 -5.41
N ALA A 150 9.08 -1.76 -4.28
CA ALA A 150 9.65 -2.11 -2.99
C ALA A 150 9.31 -3.55 -2.57
N ALA A 151 8.06 -4.00 -2.77
CA ALA A 151 7.62 -5.37 -2.50
C ALA A 151 8.39 -6.41 -3.34
N THR A 152 8.55 -6.12 -4.62
CA THR A 152 9.25 -7.00 -5.56
C THR A 152 10.72 -7.17 -5.17
N ILE A 153 11.42 -6.05 -4.95
CA ILE A 153 12.83 -6.05 -4.52
C ILE A 153 12.96 -6.77 -3.17
N ALA A 154 12.10 -6.46 -2.20
CA ALA A 154 12.14 -7.06 -0.87
C ALA A 154 11.96 -8.58 -0.91
N THR A 155 11.05 -9.07 -1.76
CA THR A 155 10.81 -10.52 -1.90
C THR A 155 12.03 -11.23 -2.45
N VAL A 156 12.70 -10.65 -3.45
CA VAL A 156 13.94 -11.19 -4.01
C VAL A 156 15.04 -11.21 -2.95
N LEU A 157 15.23 -10.10 -2.23
CA LEU A 157 16.27 -9.99 -1.18
C LEU A 157 16.01 -10.98 -0.02
N ALA A 158 14.78 -11.10 0.44
CA ALA A 158 14.40 -12.03 1.52
C ALA A 158 14.64 -13.49 1.08
N GLY A 159 14.23 -13.85 -0.12
CA GLY A 159 14.47 -15.19 -0.69
C GLY A 159 15.95 -15.53 -0.75
N PHE A 160 16.77 -14.60 -1.20
CA PHE A 160 18.22 -14.78 -1.30
C PHE A 160 18.89 -14.91 0.09
N ALA A 161 18.50 -14.09 1.05
CA ALA A 161 19.04 -14.13 2.40
C ALA A 161 18.70 -15.45 3.13
N ILE A 162 17.49 -15.98 2.91
CA ILE A 162 17.04 -17.23 3.54
C ILE A 162 17.73 -18.44 2.90
N SER A 163 17.88 -18.46 1.56
CA SER A 163 18.52 -19.57 0.84
C SER A 163 20.00 -19.75 1.25
N ARG A 164 20.70 -18.68 1.54
CA ARG A 164 22.10 -18.72 2.02
C ARG A 164 22.26 -19.28 3.43
N ARG A 165 21.22 -19.24 4.25
CA ARG A 165 21.24 -19.74 5.64
C ARG A 165 20.94 -21.23 5.76
N THR A 166 20.47 -21.88 4.69
CA THR A 166 20.21 -23.33 4.68
C THR A 166 21.48 -24.05 4.24
N PRO A 167 22.22 -24.76 5.15
CA PRO A 167 23.45 -25.46 4.79
C PRO A 167 23.19 -26.56 3.76
N ALA A 168 24.13 -26.76 2.85
CA ALA A 168 24.08 -27.77 1.78
C ALA A 168 24.06 -29.23 2.30
N SER A 169 24.12 -29.47 3.61
CA SER A 169 24.26 -30.79 4.23
C SER A 169 23.05 -31.72 4.13
N ARG A 170 21.91 -31.29 3.55
CA ARG A 170 20.73 -32.16 3.36
C ARG A 170 20.58 -32.73 1.94
N ARG A 171 21.47 -32.43 1.00
CA ARG A 171 21.38 -32.97 -0.38
C ARG A 171 22.09 -34.32 -0.58
N GLY A 172 22.79 -34.87 0.42
CA GLY A 172 23.62 -36.05 0.29
C GLY A 172 23.12 -37.33 0.98
N ALA A 173 21.88 -37.39 1.45
CA ALA A 173 21.38 -38.53 2.22
C ALA A 173 20.26 -39.31 1.50
N ILE A 174 20.25 -39.34 0.15
CA ILE A 174 19.40 -40.26 -0.63
C ILE A 174 20.29 -40.79 -1.78
N THR A 175 21.10 -41.74 -1.47
CA THR A 175 21.66 -42.77 -2.39
C THR A 175 21.49 -44.11 -1.75
#